data_cb1db020ce6bec3e5a44a7eccafb6405
#
_entry.id   cb1db020ce6bec3e5a44a7eccafb6405
#
_cell.length_a   1.000
_cell.length_b   1.000
_cell.length_c   1.000
_cell.angle_alpha   90.00
_cell.angle_beta   90.00
_cell.angle_gamma   90.00
#
_symmetry.space_group_name_H-M   'P 1'
#
loop_
_entity.id
_entity.type
_entity.pdbx_description
1 polymer ?
#
loop_
_entity_poly.entity_id
_entity_poly.type
_entity_poly.pdbx_seq_one_letter_code
_entity_poly.pdbx_strand_id
1 'polypeptide(L)'
;MPNFASKTFAVLLGTACLVAPSVSMGSSFQVSCSDEAAETISDGMALLHNMMYIQAEERFNIAANMEPDCAMAQWGIALSNFHPLWPGTPSEAEMKRGQAAATQLATMTPGSAIESDMIAAASAFYAPGIEGYRARLASWANAQIETGAHHPDSVDAAAFAALARIAVAPRGPGRIQVLSDVGDTLDALHAK
;
A
#
# COMPACT_ATOMS: atom_id res chain seq x y z
N MET A 1 -12.43 78.88 -23.37
CA MET A 1 -12.21 77.56 -23.96
C MET A 1 -11.68 76.68 -22.82
N PRO A 2 -12.48 75.72 -22.24
CA PRO A 2 -12.01 74.88 -21.16
C PRO A 2 -11.42 73.59 -21.70
N ASN A 3 -10.24 73.22 -21.15
CA ASN A 3 -9.51 71.98 -21.38
C ASN A 3 -10.22 70.79 -20.77
N PHE A 4 -10.56 69.78 -21.59
CA PHE A 4 -11.00 68.47 -21.11
C PHE A 4 -9.76 67.59 -20.83
N ALA A 5 -9.48 67.32 -19.58
CA ALA A 5 -8.51 66.31 -19.15
C ALA A 5 -9.19 64.94 -19.17
N SER A 6 -8.76 64.06 -20.08
CA SER A 6 -9.17 62.66 -20.14
C SER A 6 -8.51 61.88 -19.01
N LYS A 7 -9.31 61.32 -18.07
CA LYS A 7 -8.83 60.37 -17.08
C LYS A 7 -8.97 58.96 -17.59
N THR A 8 -7.85 58.36 -17.97
CA THR A 8 -7.80 56.94 -18.35
C THR A 8 -7.84 56.10 -17.07
N PHE A 9 -8.91 55.32 -16.91
CA PHE A 9 -9.03 54.30 -15.84
C PHE A 9 -8.40 53.02 -16.34
N ALA A 10 -7.26 52.61 -15.74
CA ALA A 10 -6.67 51.30 -15.96
C ALA A 10 -7.36 50.28 -15.06
N VAL A 11 -8.14 49.35 -15.62
CA VAL A 11 -8.70 48.21 -14.91
C VAL A 11 -7.65 47.10 -14.87
N LEU A 12 -7.06 46.87 -13.72
CA LEU A 12 -6.21 45.69 -13.44
C LEU A 12 -7.11 44.48 -13.24
N LEU A 13 -7.24 43.63 -14.23
CA LEU A 13 -7.81 42.29 -14.11
C LEU A 13 -6.77 41.38 -13.41
N GLY A 14 -6.92 41.22 -12.12
CA GLY A 14 -6.20 40.21 -11.34
C GLY A 14 -6.74 38.82 -11.67
N THR A 15 -5.98 38.02 -12.42
CA THR A 15 -6.26 36.59 -12.62
C THR A 15 -5.91 35.84 -11.35
N ALA A 16 -6.92 35.55 -10.51
CA ALA A 16 -6.75 34.63 -9.39
C ALA A 16 -6.62 33.20 -9.95
N CYS A 17 -5.42 32.65 -9.97
CA CYS A 17 -5.22 31.21 -10.15
C CYS A 17 -5.81 30.47 -8.96
N LEU A 18 -6.98 29.88 -9.15
CA LEU A 18 -7.52 28.89 -8.21
C LEU A 18 -6.65 27.62 -8.33
N VAL A 19 -5.69 27.49 -7.44
CA VAL A 19 -5.01 26.22 -7.20
C VAL A 19 -6.03 25.30 -6.55
N ALA A 20 -6.64 24.41 -7.33
CA ALA A 20 -7.45 23.32 -6.80
C ALA A 20 -6.52 22.43 -5.95
N PRO A 21 -6.88 22.07 -4.70
CA PRO A 21 -6.12 21.10 -3.95
C PRO A 21 -6.14 19.79 -4.73
N SER A 22 -4.97 19.31 -5.12
CA SER A 22 -4.81 17.95 -5.62
C SER A 22 -5.19 17.03 -4.46
N VAL A 23 -6.33 16.36 -4.55
CA VAL A 23 -6.67 15.27 -3.63
C VAL A 23 -5.70 14.15 -3.97
N SER A 24 -4.58 14.11 -3.26
CA SER A 24 -3.72 12.94 -3.23
C SER A 24 -4.55 11.82 -2.59
N MET A 25 -4.96 10.82 -3.36
CA MET A 25 -5.44 9.55 -2.83
C MET A 25 -4.22 8.76 -2.31
N GLY A 26 -3.44 9.42 -1.46
CA GLY A 26 -2.33 8.82 -0.76
C GLY A 26 -2.83 7.90 0.33
N SER A 27 -2.11 6.85 0.62
CA SER A 27 -2.26 5.97 1.77
C SER A 27 -2.55 6.79 3.05
N SER A 28 -3.54 6.38 3.83
CA SER A 28 -3.84 6.98 5.12
C SER A 28 -2.82 6.61 6.20
N PHE A 29 -1.95 5.69 5.89
CA PHE A 29 -0.94 5.12 6.75
C PHE A 29 0.38 5.90 6.66
N GLN A 30 0.79 6.48 7.80
CA GLN A 30 2.07 7.16 7.89
C GLN A 30 3.19 6.16 8.15
N VAL A 31 4.17 6.13 7.26
CA VAL A 31 5.38 5.33 7.45
C VAL A 31 6.43 6.13 8.22
N SER A 32 7.21 5.43 9.05
CA SER A 32 8.24 6.03 9.91
C SER A 32 9.58 6.16 9.16
N CYS A 33 9.54 6.82 8.00
CA CYS A 33 10.70 7.08 7.15
C CYS A 33 10.74 8.58 6.82
N SER A 34 11.78 9.05 6.12
CA SER A 34 11.82 10.45 5.66
C SER A 34 10.65 10.79 4.75
N ASP A 35 10.25 12.04 4.69
CA ASP A 35 9.11 12.49 3.90
C ASP A 35 9.21 12.05 2.42
N GLU A 36 10.43 12.12 1.84
CA GLU A 36 10.69 11.73 0.45
C GLU A 36 10.54 10.22 0.23
N ALA A 37 11.05 9.41 1.17
CA ALA A 37 10.87 7.95 1.13
C ALA A 37 9.41 7.57 1.38
N ALA A 38 8.71 8.24 2.30
CA ALA A 38 7.31 8.02 2.62
C ALA A 38 6.39 8.31 1.41
N GLU A 39 6.63 9.38 0.65
CA GLU A 39 5.91 9.68 -0.58
C GLU A 39 6.10 8.57 -1.62
N THR A 40 7.35 8.13 -1.81
CA THR A 40 7.67 7.05 -2.75
C THR A 40 7.03 5.72 -2.35
N ILE A 41 6.97 5.41 -1.04
CA ILE A 41 6.29 4.24 -0.50
C ILE A 41 4.77 4.34 -0.70
N SER A 42 4.18 5.52 -0.50
CA SER A 42 2.77 5.77 -0.75
C SER A 42 2.39 5.48 -2.21
N ASP A 43 3.22 5.92 -3.17
CA ASP A 43 3.06 5.56 -4.58
C ASP A 43 3.11 4.05 -4.80
N GLY A 44 4.07 3.36 -4.16
CA GLY A 44 4.19 1.91 -4.21
C GLY A 44 2.97 1.19 -3.65
N MET A 45 2.42 1.66 -2.52
CA MET A 45 1.19 1.12 -1.92
C MET A 45 -0.03 1.31 -2.84
N ALA A 46 -0.18 2.48 -3.46
CA ALA A 46 -1.24 2.71 -4.43
C ALA A 46 -1.15 1.74 -5.62
N LEU A 47 0.05 1.44 -6.08
CA LEU A 47 0.29 0.45 -7.14
C LEU A 47 -0.04 -0.98 -6.67
N LEU A 48 0.29 -1.35 -5.42
CA LEU A 48 -0.09 -2.65 -4.83
C LEU A 48 -1.61 -2.82 -4.77
N HIS A 49 -2.34 -1.80 -4.32
CA HIS A 49 -3.81 -1.83 -4.30
C HIS A 49 -4.40 -2.00 -5.70
N ASN A 50 -3.72 -1.51 -6.73
CA ASN A 50 -4.09 -1.70 -8.14
C ASN A 50 -3.49 -2.98 -8.76
N MET A 51 -2.88 -3.87 -7.98
CA MET A 51 -2.24 -5.12 -8.41
C MET A 51 -1.14 -4.93 -9.46
N MET A 52 -0.52 -3.74 -9.48
CA MET A 52 0.59 -3.40 -10.37
C MET A 52 1.94 -3.76 -9.70
N TYR A 53 2.12 -5.05 -9.42
CA TYR A 53 3.21 -5.54 -8.57
C TYR A 53 4.62 -5.19 -9.06
N ILE A 54 4.86 -5.22 -10.37
CA ILE A 54 6.18 -4.89 -10.95
C ILE A 54 6.50 -3.41 -10.70
N GLN A 55 5.56 -2.52 -11.00
CA GLN A 55 5.74 -1.07 -10.80
C GLN A 55 5.79 -0.72 -9.30
N ALA A 56 5.05 -1.45 -8.46
CA ALA A 56 5.12 -1.32 -7.01
C ALA A 56 6.52 -1.68 -6.50
N GLU A 57 7.08 -2.82 -6.91
CA GLU A 57 8.44 -3.24 -6.56
C GLU A 57 9.49 -2.18 -6.97
N GLU A 58 9.34 -1.56 -8.16
CA GLU A 58 10.21 -0.48 -8.60
C GLU A 58 10.18 0.72 -7.65
N ARG A 59 8.98 1.16 -7.19
CA ARG A 59 8.85 2.25 -6.22
C ARG A 59 9.49 1.91 -4.88
N PHE A 60 9.23 0.73 -4.36
CA PHE A 60 9.84 0.30 -3.10
C PHE A 60 11.36 0.16 -3.18
N ASN A 61 11.92 -0.27 -4.33
CA ASN A 61 13.36 -0.29 -4.55
C ASN A 61 13.94 1.14 -4.59
N ILE A 62 13.23 2.11 -5.17
CA ILE A 62 13.64 3.52 -5.14
C ILE A 62 13.70 4.00 -3.68
N ALA A 63 12.63 3.78 -2.90
CA ALA A 63 12.59 4.16 -1.49
C ALA A 63 13.70 3.49 -0.66
N ALA A 64 13.96 2.19 -0.88
CA ALA A 64 15.04 1.46 -0.21
C ALA A 64 16.45 1.99 -0.56
N ASN A 65 16.64 2.53 -1.76
CA ASN A 65 17.90 3.16 -2.16
C ASN A 65 18.04 4.58 -1.56
N MET A 66 16.93 5.31 -1.38
CA MET A 66 16.92 6.63 -0.76
C MET A 66 17.19 6.53 0.74
N GLU A 67 16.56 5.57 1.40
CA GLU A 67 16.64 5.35 2.85
C GLU A 67 16.77 3.85 3.16
N PRO A 68 18.01 3.29 3.18
CA PRO A 68 18.23 1.86 3.38
C PRO A 68 17.68 1.29 4.70
N ASP A 69 17.52 2.13 5.72
CA ASP A 69 17.01 1.74 7.04
C ASP A 69 15.48 1.84 7.13
N CYS A 70 14.79 2.24 6.05
CA CYS A 70 13.34 2.29 5.99
C CYS A 70 12.75 0.88 5.84
N ALA A 71 12.22 0.31 6.92
CA ALA A 71 11.67 -1.04 6.93
C ALA A 71 10.48 -1.21 5.97
N MET A 72 9.65 -0.18 5.81
CA MET A 72 8.48 -0.24 4.92
C MET A 72 8.83 -0.33 3.44
N ALA A 73 10.02 0.12 3.03
CA ALA A 73 10.51 -0.10 1.67
C ALA A 73 10.77 -1.61 1.43
N GLN A 74 11.44 -2.28 2.36
CA GLN A 74 11.67 -3.74 2.27
C GLN A 74 10.37 -4.54 2.41
N TRP A 75 9.42 -4.10 3.25
CA TRP A 75 8.08 -4.66 3.31
C TRP A 75 7.39 -4.64 1.94
N GLY A 76 7.42 -3.51 1.26
CA GLY A 76 6.83 -3.35 -0.06
C GLY A 76 7.47 -4.26 -1.11
N ILE A 77 8.80 -4.41 -1.10
CA ILE A 77 9.51 -5.35 -1.98
C ILE A 77 9.06 -6.79 -1.70
N ALA A 78 9.00 -7.19 -0.41
CA ALA A 78 8.54 -8.52 -0.04
C ALA A 78 7.12 -8.78 -0.54
N LEU A 79 6.18 -7.86 -0.28
CA LEU A 79 4.77 -8.01 -0.65
C LEU A 79 4.55 -8.01 -2.17
N SER A 80 5.31 -7.25 -2.91
CA SER A 80 5.22 -7.19 -4.39
C SER A 80 5.59 -8.52 -5.07
N ASN A 81 6.24 -9.43 -4.37
CA ASN A 81 6.81 -10.64 -4.95
C ASN A 81 6.02 -11.93 -4.73
N PHE A 82 4.79 -11.89 -4.17
CA PHE A 82 3.97 -13.11 -4.05
C PHE A 82 2.54 -13.03 -4.62
N HIS A 83 2.12 -11.91 -5.16
CA HIS A 83 0.94 -11.74 -6.02
C HIS A 83 -0.36 -12.41 -5.49
N PRO A 84 -0.92 -12.03 -4.36
CA PRO A 84 -1.94 -12.81 -3.65
C PRO A 84 -3.24 -13.07 -4.43
N LEU A 85 -3.60 -12.23 -5.40
CA LEU A 85 -4.81 -12.37 -6.22
C LEU A 85 -4.56 -12.81 -7.67
N TRP A 86 -3.33 -12.77 -8.14
CA TRP A 86 -3.04 -13.14 -9.52
C TRP A 86 -3.10 -14.66 -9.72
N PRO A 87 -3.54 -15.12 -10.90
CA PRO A 87 -3.49 -16.53 -11.22
C PRO A 87 -2.03 -16.99 -11.35
N GLY A 88 -1.75 -18.16 -10.76
CA GLY A 88 -0.41 -18.71 -10.75
C GLY A 88 0.30 -18.59 -9.40
N THR A 89 1.57 -18.91 -9.43
CA THR A 89 2.47 -18.80 -8.27
C THR A 89 3.65 -17.92 -8.65
N PRO A 90 4.29 -17.24 -7.69
CA PRO A 90 5.52 -16.51 -7.97
C PRO A 90 6.56 -17.40 -8.64
N SER A 91 7.33 -16.84 -9.57
CA SER A 91 8.50 -17.47 -10.15
C SER A 91 9.59 -17.66 -9.08
N GLU A 92 10.56 -18.51 -9.37
CA GLU A 92 11.72 -18.70 -8.49
C GLU A 92 12.49 -17.38 -8.25
N ALA A 93 12.58 -16.53 -9.28
CA ALA A 93 13.24 -15.23 -9.18
C ALA A 93 12.49 -14.26 -8.24
N GLU A 94 11.16 -14.22 -8.32
CA GLU A 94 10.30 -13.43 -7.43
C GLU A 94 10.40 -13.97 -6.00
N MET A 95 10.28 -15.28 -5.82
CA MET A 95 10.45 -15.90 -4.50
C MET A 95 11.80 -15.57 -3.87
N LYS A 96 12.87 -15.55 -4.67
CA LYS A 96 14.21 -15.20 -4.18
C LYS A 96 14.32 -13.74 -3.77
N ARG A 97 13.74 -12.81 -4.56
CA ARG A 97 13.75 -11.36 -4.22
C ARG A 97 12.94 -11.09 -2.97
N GLY A 98 11.71 -11.61 -2.90
CA GLY A 98 10.87 -11.44 -1.72
C GLY A 98 11.45 -12.07 -0.46
N GLN A 99 12.08 -13.27 -0.57
CA GLN A 99 12.79 -13.90 0.55
C GLN A 99 14.00 -13.06 1.02
N ALA A 100 14.73 -12.43 0.11
CA ALA A 100 15.85 -11.55 0.47
C ALA A 100 15.34 -10.31 1.24
N ALA A 101 14.26 -9.68 0.77
CA ALA A 101 13.62 -8.56 1.46
C ALA A 101 13.11 -8.97 2.86
N ALA A 102 12.42 -10.11 2.98
CA ALA A 102 11.96 -10.62 4.27
C ALA A 102 13.12 -10.95 5.24
N THR A 103 14.24 -11.41 4.72
CA THR A 103 15.46 -11.65 5.54
C THR A 103 16.05 -10.33 6.05
N GLN A 104 16.05 -9.29 5.21
CA GLN A 104 16.50 -7.96 5.62
C GLN A 104 15.58 -7.36 6.67
N LEU A 105 14.25 -7.47 6.50
CA LEU A 105 13.25 -7.03 7.47
C LEU A 105 13.47 -7.60 8.88
N ALA A 106 13.95 -8.84 8.99
CA ALA A 106 14.23 -9.45 10.29
C ALA A 106 15.35 -8.75 11.08
N THR A 107 16.14 -7.89 10.46
CA THR A 107 17.21 -7.11 11.09
C THR A 107 16.86 -5.64 11.29
N MET A 108 15.70 -5.20 10.81
CA MET A 108 15.24 -3.80 10.86
C MET A 108 14.30 -3.56 12.03
N THR A 109 14.21 -2.31 12.44
CA THR A 109 13.30 -1.90 13.53
C THR A 109 12.12 -1.15 12.92
N PRO A 110 10.88 -1.66 13.05
CA PRO A 110 9.68 -0.91 12.65
C PRO A 110 9.53 0.36 13.49
N GLY A 111 9.07 1.45 12.88
CA GLY A 111 8.90 2.72 13.58
C GLY A 111 7.57 2.84 14.33
N SER A 112 6.61 1.94 14.07
CA SER A 112 5.29 1.95 14.69
C SER A 112 4.71 0.54 14.86
N ALA A 113 3.66 0.41 15.68
CA ALA A 113 2.98 -0.87 15.90
C ALA A 113 2.35 -1.42 14.62
N ILE A 114 1.74 -0.54 13.80
CA ILE A 114 1.13 -0.96 12.54
C ILE A 114 2.19 -1.41 11.53
N GLU A 115 3.33 -0.74 11.44
CA GLU A 115 4.45 -1.21 10.62
C GLU A 115 4.94 -2.58 11.06
N SER A 116 5.07 -2.80 12.38
CA SER A 116 5.47 -4.09 12.93
C SER A 116 4.52 -5.21 12.50
N ASP A 117 3.21 -5.01 12.60
CA ASP A 117 2.21 -6.00 12.24
C ASP A 117 2.17 -6.23 10.72
N MET A 118 2.26 -5.17 9.91
CA MET A 118 2.33 -5.27 8.44
C MET A 118 3.57 -6.04 7.97
N ILE A 119 4.72 -5.77 8.60
CA ILE A 119 5.98 -6.48 8.33
C ILE A 119 5.89 -7.93 8.75
N ALA A 120 5.33 -8.22 9.93
CA ALA A 120 5.12 -9.58 10.41
C ALA A 120 4.23 -10.37 9.45
N ALA A 121 3.15 -9.76 8.95
CA ALA A 121 2.26 -10.38 7.96
C ALA A 121 3.01 -10.72 6.66
N ALA A 122 3.73 -9.79 6.05
CA ALA A 122 4.51 -10.04 4.83
C ALA A 122 5.58 -11.12 5.06
N SER A 123 6.27 -11.08 6.20
CA SER A 123 7.30 -12.05 6.57
C SER A 123 6.72 -13.46 6.79
N ALA A 124 5.46 -13.58 7.21
CA ALA A 124 4.81 -14.86 7.42
C ALA A 124 4.69 -15.69 6.12
N PHE A 125 4.60 -15.04 4.96
CA PHE A 125 4.64 -15.73 3.66
C PHE A 125 5.99 -16.44 3.42
N TYR A 126 7.09 -15.84 3.87
CA TYR A 126 8.45 -16.31 3.64
C TYR A 126 9.01 -17.17 4.79
N ALA A 127 8.21 -17.45 5.80
CA ALA A 127 8.64 -18.21 6.96
C ALA A 127 9.22 -19.59 6.56
N PRO A 128 10.29 -20.05 7.23
CA PRO A 128 10.88 -21.35 6.96
C PRO A 128 9.92 -22.49 7.34
N GLY A 129 10.09 -23.66 6.70
CA GLY A 129 9.28 -24.85 6.98
C GLY A 129 7.87 -24.83 6.42
N ILE A 130 7.45 -23.77 5.73
CA ILE A 130 6.15 -23.73 5.06
C ILE A 130 6.34 -24.21 3.61
N GLU A 131 5.71 -25.34 3.25
CA GLU A 131 5.80 -25.91 1.92
C GLU A 131 4.59 -25.55 1.07
N GLY A 132 4.87 -25.13 -0.16
CA GLY A 132 3.86 -24.82 -1.17
C GLY A 132 3.23 -23.42 -1.02
N TYR A 133 2.94 -22.85 -2.18
CA TYR A 133 2.42 -21.46 -2.28
C TYR A 133 1.13 -21.25 -1.49
N ARG A 134 0.19 -22.21 -1.52
CA ARG A 134 -1.10 -22.07 -0.83
C ARG A 134 -0.95 -21.97 0.70
N ALA A 135 -0.03 -22.75 1.28
CA ALA A 135 0.23 -22.70 2.72
C ALA A 135 0.91 -21.38 3.10
N ARG A 136 1.85 -20.89 2.29
CA ARG A 136 2.48 -19.57 2.45
C ARG A 136 1.46 -18.43 2.36
N LEU A 137 0.58 -18.50 1.37
CA LEU A 137 -0.49 -17.52 1.19
C LEU A 137 -1.46 -17.52 2.39
N ALA A 138 -1.79 -18.69 2.94
CA ALA A 138 -2.63 -18.80 4.13
C ALA A 138 -1.93 -18.22 5.38
N SER A 139 -0.62 -18.45 5.53
CA SER A 139 0.18 -17.87 6.63
C SER A 139 0.16 -16.34 6.58
N TRP A 140 0.44 -15.75 5.42
CA TRP A 140 0.31 -14.31 5.21
C TRP A 140 -1.11 -13.81 5.50
N ALA A 141 -2.12 -14.48 4.93
CA ALA A 141 -3.49 -14.00 5.03
C ALA A 141 -4.00 -13.98 6.48
N ASN A 142 -3.68 -15.00 7.28
CA ASN A 142 -4.04 -15.04 8.70
C ASN A 142 -3.43 -13.86 9.46
N ALA A 143 -2.12 -13.63 9.29
CA ALA A 143 -1.43 -12.52 9.93
C ALA A 143 -1.97 -11.16 9.45
N GLN A 144 -2.27 -11.02 8.15
CA GLN A 144 -2.81 -9.77 7.60
C GLN A 144 -4.23 -9.48 8.08
N ILE A 145 -5.07 -10.50 8.28
CA ILE A 145 -6.41 -10.35 8.87
C ILE A 145 -6.29 -9.91 10.34
N GLU A 146 -5.34 -10.46 11.10
CA GLU A 146 -5.04 -10.03 12.46
C GLU A 146 -4.56 -8.58 12.50
N THR A 147 -3.69 -8.17 11.57
CA THR A 147 -3.26 -6.77 11.43
C THR A 147 -4.45 -5.83 11.24
N GLY A 148 -5.40 -6.18 10.37
CA GLY A 148 -6.62 -5.39 10.19
C GLY A 148 -7.48 -5.29 11.45
N ALA A 149 -7.52 -6.34 12.25
CA ALA A 149 -8.26 -6.36 13.52
C ALA A 149 -7.57 -5.54 14.62
N HIS A 150 -6.23 -5.51 14.66
CA HIS A 150 -5.46 -4.70 15.61
C HIS A 150 -5.50 -3.21 15.29
N HIS A 151 -5.68 -2.84 14.01
CA HIS A 151 -5.65 -1.46 13.54
C HIS A 151 -6.96 -1.07 12.82
N PRO A 152 -8.12 -1.07 13.52
CA PRO A 152 -9.43 -0.87 12.89
C PRO A 152 -9.64 0.53 12.31
N ASP A 153 -8.81 1.50 12.72
CA ASP A 153 -8.86 2.87 12.22
C ASP A 153 -7.98 3.09 10.98
N SER A 154 -7.14 2.11 10.62
CA SER A 154 -6.29 2.17 9.43
C SER A 154 -7.03 1.63 8.21
N VAL A 155 -7.28 2.50 7.23
CA VAL A 155 -7.88 2.14 5.94
C VAL A 155 -7.01 1.11 5.21
N ASP A 156 -5.68 1.30 5.21
CA ASP A 156 -4.76 0.39 4.53
C ASP A 156 -4.73 -1.00 5.19
N ALA A 157 -4.65 -1.07 6.53
CA ALA A 157 -4.69 -2.35 7.22
C ALA A 157 -6.00 -3.11 6.94
N ALA A 158 -7.13 -2.40 6.91
CA ALA A 158 -8.43 -2.99 6.59
C ALA A 158 -8.52 -3.42 5.12
N ALA A 159 -7.99 -2.63 4.18
CA ALA A 159 -7.95 -2.97 2.75
C ALA A 159 -7.07 -4.21 2.49
N PHE A 160 -5.89 -4.29 3.10
CA PHE A 160 -5.03 -5.48 2.99
C PHE A 160 -5.64 -6.71 3.68
N ALA A 161 -6.36 -6.56 4.79
CA ALA A 161 -7.12 -7.65 5.41
C ALA A 161 -8.26 -8.14 4.50
N ALA A 162 -8.96 -7.23 3.83
CA ALA A 162 -9.97 -7.56 2.82
C ALA A 162 -9.35 -8.34 1.64
N LEU A 163 -8.22 -7.88 1.11
CA LEU A 163 -7.43 -8.56 0.08
C LEU A 163 -7.04 -9.98 0.54
N ALA A 164 -6.56 -10.12 1.77
CA ALA A 164 -6.15 -11.41 2.34
C ALA A 164 -7.33 -12.39 2.42
N ARG A 165 -8.52 -11.94 2.84
CA ARG A 165 -9.75 -12.75 2.86
C ARG A 165 -10.13 -13.25 1.48
N ILE A 166 -10.02 -12.40 0.45
CA ILE A 166 -10.27 -12.79 -0.95
C ILE A 166 -9.27 -13.84 -1.42
N ALA A 167 -7.98 -13.65 -1.11
CA ALA A 167 -6.89 -14.51 -1.56
C ALA A 167 -7.04 -15.96 -1.07
N VAL A 168 -7.53 -16.15 0.16
CA VAL A 168 -7.74 -17.48 0.76
C VAL A 168 -9.19 -17.96 0.72
N ALA A 169 -10.08 -17.21 0.08
CA ALA A 169 -11.50 -17.57 0.00
C ALA A 169 -11.71 -19.00 -0.53
N PRO A 170 -12.61 -19.77 0.07
CA PRO A 170 -12.87 -21.14 -0.36
C PRO A 170 -13.35 -21.20 -1.81
N ARG A 171 -13.19 -22.35 -2.46
CA ARG A 171 -13.80 -22.59 -3.76
C ARG A 171 -15.27 -23.01 -3.58
N GLY A 172 -16.12 -22.60 -4.52
CA GLY A 172 -17.55 -22.98 -4.50
C GLY A 172 -18.45 -21.97 -3.76
N PRO A 173 -19.63 -22.38 -3.28
CA PRO A 173 -20.65 -21.46 -2.75
C PRO A 173 -20.17 -20.55 -1.63
N GLY A 174 -19.32 -21.03 -0.74
CA GLY A 174 -18.77 -20.22 0.36
C GLY A 174 -17.92 -19.03 -0.09
N ARG A 175 -17.39 -19.05 -1.34
CA ARG A 175 -16.67 -17.93 -1.91
C ARG A 175 -17.53 -16.69 -2.09
N ILE A 176 -18.77 -16.88 -2.52
CA ILE A 176 -19.72 -15.76 -2.77
C ILE A 176 -19.97 -15.00 -1.47
N GLN A 177 -20.15 -15.71 -0.36
CA GLN A 177 -20.34 -15.07 0.94
C GLN A 177 -19.12 -14.24 1.34
N VAL A 178 -17.90 -14.80 1.21
CA VAL A 178 -16.66 -14.04 1.52
C VAL A 178 -16.54 -12.79 0.66
N LEU A 179 -16.84 -12.88 -0.63
CA LEU A 179 -16.76 -11.72 -1.54
C LEU A 179 -17.82 -10.67 -1.19
N SER A 180 -19.04 -11.07 -0.80
CA SER A 180 -20.08 -10.15 -0.35
C SER A 180 -19.64 -9.41 0.92
N ASP A 181 -19.18 -10.15 1.95
CA ASP A 181 -18.74 -9.57 3.22
C ASP A 181 -17.55 -8.62 3.04
N VAL A 182 -16.64 -8.94 2.11
CA VAL A 182 -15.51 -8.07 1.77
C VAL A 182 -15.99 -6.83 1.02
N GLY A 183 -16.95 -6.97 0.10
CA GLY A 183 -17.58 -5.84 -0.59
C GLY A 183 -18.18 -4.85 0.40
N ASP A 184 -18.99 -5.31 1.34
CA ASP A 184 -19.58 -4.49 2.40
C ASP A 184 -18.51 -3.78 3.25
N THR A 185 -17.39 -4.46 3.52
CA THR A 185 -16.25 -3.88 4.25
C THR A 185 -15.60 -2.75 3.46
N LEU A 186 -15.35 -2.95 2.16
CA LEU A 186 -14.71 -1.96 1.29
C LEU A 186 -15.63 -0.74 1.05
N ASP A 187 -16.92 -0.96 0.89
CA ASP A 187 -17.92 0.11 0.78
C ASP A 187 -17.95 0.98 2.05
N ALA A 188 -17.87 0.36 3.22
CA ALA A 188 -17.80 1.08 4.49
C ALA A 188 -16.49 1.87 4.66
N LEU A 189 -15.38 1.38 4.11
CA LEU A 189 -14.10 2.11 4.09
C LEU A 189 -14.15 3.31 3.14
N HIS A 190 -14.79 3.15 1.99
CA HIS A 190 -14.91 4.23 0.99
C HIS A 190 -15.81 5.38 1.47
N ALA A 191 -16.72 5.11 2.40
CA ALA A 191 -17.63 6.11 2.97
C ALA A 191 -17.01 6.97 4.10
N LYS A 192 -15.80 6.65 4.55
CA LYS A 192 -15.04 7.40 5.57
C LYS A 192 -14.21 8.52 4.96
#